data_dca344c9279c45ba58435649e7da8bd0
#
_entry.id   dca344c9279c45ba58435649e7da8bd0
#
_cell.length_a   1.000
_cell.length_b   1.000
_cell.length_c   1.000
_cell.angle_alpha   90.00
_cell.angle_beta   90.00
_cell.angle_gamma   90.00
#
_symmetry.space_group_name_H-M   'P 1'
#
loop_
_entity.id
_entity.type
_entity.pdbx_description
1 polymer ?
#
loop_
_entity_poly.entity_id
_entity_poly.type
_entity_poly.pdbx_seq_one_letter_code
_entity_poly.pdbx_strand_id
1 'polypeptide(L)'
;MNIKILSDDIVNKIAAGEVLERPSSAVKELVENSIDANADEINIFIRDGGKTEIIVSDNGDGINSNELGLALRRHATSKLSLENLNNISSLGFRGEALPSIASVSEMLIKTKTKNEAQGTSLEICSGIAKAIKPVNQKKGTHITVRNLFFSTPARLKFLKSENYESLTIKKITQKLAMCNFNVSFNLHINNKLILTAKRKKDETYHNLLKNRVNEILGNQYLENCIYFDETVEGFKFLGYLGVPTFHYSNTNNQFLFVNGRVIQDKSLNVLFKLAYRDFISYDRFPQFVCFINCPHSEVDVNVHPTKNEVRFKDIKSLRSRIINLVKNNLKKVNHFASTINTKKAIDKFSRSPSQRLIELKDISTDSSLNTESINEKLKSKESNEEKILPLGFAKSQFHNTYIISETNDGIIVVDQHAAHERIVYEKIKSEIYKKKIITQILLIPVVIDLDKSTLDVLGDLLDRVKSYGLVIEPFGVDSIVVREIPGILSGCDVKILTLDIINELIENNDSKSVEEQINKVCSKMACHGSIRAGREMQIDEMNDLLRKMESTPFSGQCNHGRPTYVELKLNDIERLFGRK
;
A
#
# COMPACT_ATOMS: atom_id res chain seq x y z
N MET A 1 -6.57 -43.89 28.18
CA MET A 1 -5.75 -42.76 28.70
C MET A 1 -6.53 -42.10 29.80
N ASN A 2 -5.92 -41.81 30.94
CA ASN A 2 -6.63 -41.16 32.06
C ASN A 2 -6.45 -39.64 31.95
N ILE A 3 -7.52 -38.88 32.17
CA ILE A 3 -7.51 -37.43 32.27
C ILE A 3 -6.69 -37.05 33.50
N LYS A 4 -5.71 -36.11 33.34
CA LYS A 4 -4.89 -35.60 34.44
C LYS A 4 -4.91 -34.07 34.42
N ILE A 5 -4.92 -33.45 35.59
CA ILE A 5 -4.69 -32.01 35.74
C ILE A 5 -3.22 -31.76 35.48
N LEU A 6 -2.91 -30.84 34.56
CA LEU A 6 -1.55 -30.43 34.25
C LEU A 6 -0.99 -29.54 35.37
N SER A 7 0.33 -29.60 35.59
CA SER A 7 0.99 -28.67 36.51
C SER A 7 0.98 -27.25 35.95
N ASP A 8 0.99 -26.25 36.82
CA ASP A 8 0.97 -24.82 36.45
C ASP A 8 2.12 -24.46 35.49
N ASP A 9 3.30 -25.11 35.64
CA ASP A 9 4.43 -24.91 34.74
C ASP A 9 4.13 -25.37 33.30
N ILE A 10 3.47 -26.52 33.14
CA ILE A 10 3.07 -27.04 31.82
C ILE A 10 1.97 -26.16 31.23
N VAL A 11 0.98 -25.78 32.02
CA VAL A 11 -0.10 -24.87 31.60
C VAL A 11 0.48 -23.53 31.15
N ASN A 12 1.48 -22.99 31.88
CA ASN A 12 2.16 -21.75 31.54
C ASN A 12 2.91 -21.85 30.21
N LYS A 13 3.60 -22.96 29.95
CA LYS A 13 4.31 -23.19 28.68
C LYS A 13 3.38 -23.40 27.48
N ILE A 14 2.22 -24.06 27.69
CA ILE A 14 1.20 -24.23 26.66
C ILE A 14 0.62 -22.85 26.27
N ALA A 15 0.18 -22.06 27.23
CA ALA A 15 -0.39 -20.77 26.97
C ALA A 15 0.63 -19.72 26.50
N ALA A 16 1.91 -19.81 26.95
CA ALA A 16 2.96 -19.05 26.30
C ALA A 16 3.04 -19.39 24.81
N GLY A 17 2.61 -20.60 24.43
CA GLY A 17 2.51 -21.05 23.05
C GLY A 17 1.49 -20.33 22.19
N GLU A 18 0.40 -19.98 22.78
CA GLU A 18 -0.71 -19.30 22.10
C GLU A 18 -0.48 -17.78 22.00
N VAL A 19 0.25 -17.20 22.97
CA VAL A 19 0.50 -15.76 23.07
C VAL A 19 1.81 -15.35 22.39
N LEU A 20 2.85 -16.19 22.49
CA LEU A 20 4.22 -15.88 22.07
C LEU A 20 4.68 -16.84 20.96
N GLU A 21 4.41 -16.49 19.72
CA GLU A 21 4.91 -17.27 18.58
C GLU A 21 6.36 -16.95 18.21
N ARG A 22 6.77 -15.69 18.37
CA ARG A 22 8.05 -15.15 17.91
C ARG A 22 8.59 -14.07 18.85
N PRO A 23 9.89 -13.71 18.74
CA PRO A 23 10.46 -12.58 19.48
C PRO A 23 9.71 -11.26 19.28
N SER A 24 9.19 -11.01 18.06
CA SER A 24 8.37 -9.82 17.77
C SER A 24 7.08 -9.76 18.57
N SER A 25 6.48 -10.89 18.96
CA SER A 25 5.30 -10.91 19.82
C SER A 25 5.65 -10.46 21.25
N ALA A 26 6.79 -10.90 21.78
CA ALA A 26 7.28 -10.44 23.08
C ALA A 26 7.55 -8.92 23.07
N VAL A 27 8.23 -8.41 22.05
CA VAL A 27 8.48 -6.97 21.89
C VAL A 27 7.16 -6.20 21.82
N LYS A 28 6.17 -6.68 21.05
CA LYS A 28 4.86 -6.05 20.95
C LYS A 28 4.18 -5.91 22.31
N GLU A 29 4.06 -7.00 23.05
CA GLU A 29 3.39 -6.99 24.35
C GLU A 29 4.11 -6.11 25.39
N LEU A 30 5.46 -6.13 25.41
CA LEU A 30 6.24 -5.27 26.31
C LEU A 30 6.07 -3.80 25.97
N VAL A 31 6.10 -3.43 24.70
CA VAL A 31 5.92 -2.05 24.23
C VAL A 31 4.47 -1.59 24.48
N GLU A 32 3.46 -2.42 24.25
CA GLU A 32 2.05 -2.10 24.56
C GLU A 32 1.87 -1.86 26.07
N ASN A 33 2.56 -2.61 26.93
CA ASN A 33 2.55 -2.37 28.36
C ASN A 33 3.20 -1.03 28.74
N SER A 34 4.29 -0.64 28.08
CA SER A 34 4.93 0.67 28.28
C SER A 34 4.03 1.83 27.84
N ILE A 35 3.31 1.68 26.71
CA ILE A 35 2.33 2.67 26.24
C ILE A 35 1.18 2.80 27.25
N ASP A 36 0.61 1.69 27.71
CA ASP A 36 -0.46 1.66 28.71
C ASP A 36 -0.01 2.22 30.07
N ALA A 37 1.31 2.20 30.38
CA ALA A 37 1.91 2.84 31.57
C ALA A 37 2.22 4.33 31.36
N ASN A 38 1.62 4.99 30.35
CA ASN A 38 1.80 6.41 30.03
C ASN A 38 3.27 6.82 29.79
N ALA A 39 4.05 5.96 29.16
CA ALA A 39 5.43 6.28 28.82
C ALA A 39 5.50 7.36 27.74
N ASP A 40 6.39 8.31 27.92
CA ASP A 40 6.72 9.34 26.92
C ASP A 40 7.87 8.91 25.99
N GLU A 41 8.68 7.96 26.44
CA GLU A 41 9.83 7.44 25.74
C GLU A 41 9.99 5.95 25.98
N ILE A 42 10.19 5.20 24.88
CA ILE A 42 10.41 3.76 24.88
C ILE A 42 11.68 3.44 24.10
N ASN A 43 12.64 2.80 24.76
CA ASN A 43 13.89 2.35 24.17
C ASN A 43 13.90 0.83 24.08
N ILE A 44 14.17 0.30 22.87
CA ILE A 44 14.12 -1.12 22.54
C ILE A 44 15.51 -1.53 22.05
N PHE A 45 16.11 -2.55 22.69
CA PHE A 45 17.41 -3.11 22.29
C PHE A 45 17.27 -4.59 22.01
N ILE A 46 17.75 -5.03 20.84
CA ILE A 46 17.61 -6.39 20.34
C ILE A 46 18.97 -6.93 19.96
N ARG A 47 19.27 -8.17 20.40
CA ARG A 47 20.42 -8.95 19.94
C ARG A 47 19.96 -10.24 19.28
N ASP A 48 20.63 -10.63 18.20
CA ASP A 48 20.44 -11.88 17.47
C ASP A 48 18.96 -12.16 17.14
N GLY A 49 18.26 -11.13 16.61
CA GLY A 49 16.85 -11.24 16.28
C GLY A 49 15.92 -11.41 17.49
N GLY A 50 16.40 -11.08 18.70
CA GLY A 50 15.66 -11.24 19.96
C GLY A 50 15.71 -12.65 20.55
N LYS A 51 16.55 -13.52 20.03
CA LYS A 51 16.80 -14.86 20.60
C LYS A 51 17.64 -14.78 21.87
N THR A 52 18.74 -14.03 21.78
CA THR A 52 19.70 -13.88 22.88
C THR A 52 19.24 -12.84 23.89
N GLU A 53 18.81 -11.64 23.42
CA GLU A 53 18.40 -10.59 24.34
C GLU A 53 17.37 -9.64 23.69
N ILE A 54 16.33 -9.31 24.47
CA ILE A 54 15.36 -8.25 24.23
C ILE A 54 15.35 -7.36 25.46
N ILE A 55 15.57 -6.07 25.30
CA ILE A 55 15.43 -5.07 26.37
C ILE A 55 14.38 -4.05 25.93
N VAL A 56 13.39 -3.82 26.78
CA VAL A 56 12.44 -2.73 26.63
C VAL A 56 12.52 -1.87 27.89
N SER A 57 12.80 -0.58 27.70
CA SER A 57 12.93 0.38 28.79
C SER A 57 12.03 1.59 28.51
N ASP A 58 11.26 1.98 29.51
CA ASP A 58 10.33 3.11 29.44
C ASP A 58 10.50 4.05 30.64
N ASN A 59 9.94 5.26 30.52
CA ASN A 59 9.86 6.27 31.57
C ASN A 59 8.44 6.44 32.11
N GLY A 60 7.58 5.41 31.95
CA GLY A 60 6.19 5.41 32.35
C GLY A 60 5.97 5.43 33.88
N ASP A 61 4.78 5.05 34.30
CA ASP A 61 4.38 5.13 35.72
C ASP A 61 5.11 4.11 36.62
N GLY A 62 5.67 3.04 36.04
CA GLY A 62 6.33 1.97 36.76
C GLY A 62 5.33 0.99 37.40
N ILE A 63 5.86 -0.03 38.07
CA ILE A 63 5.10 -1.04 38.82
C ILE A 63 5.45 -0.89 40.30
N ASN A 64 4.42 -0.83 41.15
CA ASN A 64 4.62 -0.74 42.60
C ASN A 64 5.33 -2.00 43.12
N SER A 65 6.27 -1.85 44.05
CA SER A 65 7.06 -2.95 44.65
C SER A 65 6.16 -4.07 45.23
N ASN A 66 5.02 -3.70 45.84
CA ASN A 66 4.06 -4.66 46.41
C ASN A 66 3.28 -5.43 45.32
N GLU A 67 3.15 -4.87 44.10
CA GLU A 67 2.39 -5.44 42.98
C GLU A 67 3.27 -6.21 42.01
N LEU A 68 4.61 -6.08 42.10
CA LEU A 68 5.54 -6.69 41.18
C LEU A 68 5.40 -8.23 41.13
N GLY A 69 5.14 -8.87 42.28
CA GLY A 69 4.87 -10.31 42.35
C GLY A 69 3.51 -10.70 41.74
N LEU A 70 2.50 -9.82 41.84
CA LEU A 70 1.19 -10.04 41.23
C LEU A 70 1.24 -9.90 39.70
N ALA A 71 2.07 -9.01 39.18
CA ALA A 71 2.23 -8.80 37.73
C ALA A 71 2.70 -10.06 36.98
N LEU A 72 3.24 -11.04 37.70
CA LEU A 72 3.65 -12.36 37.18
C LEU A 72 2.59 -13.46 37.33
N ARG A 73 1.50 -13.17 38.00
CA ARG A 73 0.37 -14.10 38.09
C ARG A 73 -0.55 -13.98 36.89
N ARG A 74 -1.01 -15.10 36.37
CA ARG A 74 -2.01 -15.12 35.29
C ARG A 74 -3.31 -14.47 35.71
N HIS A 75 -3.93 -13.83 34.74
CA HIS A 75 -5.21 -13.12 34.92
C HIS A 75 -5.15 -11.98 35.94
N ALA A 76 -3.93 -11.58 36.37
CA ALA A 76 -3.74 -10.38 37.18
C ALA A 76 -3.56 -9.17 36.24
N THR A 77 -4.48 -8.23 36.27
CA THR A 77 -4.44 -7.02 35.44
C THR A 77 -5.02 -5.84 36.23
N SER A 78 -4.37 -4.68 36.07
CA SER A 78 -4.88 -3.40 36.57
C SER A 78 -5.77 -2.68 35.53
N LYS A 79 -5.96 -3.27 34.35
CA LYS A 79 -6.53 -2.61 33.17
C LYS A 79 -8.00 -2.96 32.89
N LEU A 80 -8.58 -3.90 33.63
CA LEU A 80 -9.98 -4.31 33.51
C LEU A 80 -10.71 -4.09 34.83
N SER A 81 -11.93 -3.51 34.75
CA SER A 81 -12.96 -3.59 35.78
C SER A 81 -14.15 -4.37 35.25
N LEU A 82 -14.98 -4.94 36.13
CA LEU A 82 -16.19 -5.68 35.75
C LEU A 82 -17.15 -4.82 34.90
N GLU A 83 -17.14 -3.51 35.09
CA GLU A 83 -17.97 -2.55 34.35
C GLU A 83 -17.46 -2.24 32.92
N ASN A 84 -16.19 -2.50 32.64
CA ASN A 84 -15.54 -2.09 31.40
C ASN A 84 -15.27 -3.23 30.39
N LEU A 85 -15.81 -4.43 30.62
CA LEU A 85 -15.63 -5.59 29.73
C LEU A 85 -16.08 -5.33 28.29
N ASN A 86 -17.09 -4.49 28.11
CA ASN A 86 -17.62 -4.13 26.79
C ASN A 86 -16.96 -2.87 26.17
N ASN A 87 -16.07 -2.19 26.92
CA ASN A 87 -15.43 -0.95 26.45
C ASN A 87 -13.94 -0.92 26.82
N ILE A 88 -13.18 -1.83 26.22
CA ILE A 88 -11.74 -2.00 26.48
C ILE A 88 -10.95 -0.92 25.75
N SER A 89 -10.44 0.07 26.48
CA SER A 89 -9.63 1.16 25.95
C SER A 89 -8.12 0.88 25.98
N SER A 90 -7.63 0.04 26.93
CA SER A 90 -6.22 -0.33 27.05
C SER A 90 -5.78 -1.32 25.96
N LEU A 91 -4.51 -1.28 25.55
CA LEU A 91 -3.94 -2.20 24.55
C LEU A 91 -3.80 -3.61 25.12
N GLY A 92 -3.27 -3.74 26.35
CA GLY A 92 -3.17 -4.99 27.10
C GLY A 92 -4.27 -5.11 28.15
N PHE A 93 -4.94 -6.25 28.26
CA PHE A 93 -6.02 -6.44 29.26
C PHE A 93 -6.10 -7.85 29.86
N ARG A 94 -5.44 -8.86 29.28
CA ARG A 94 -5.59 -10.27 29.68
C ARG A 94 -4.77 -10.68 30.90
N GLY A 95 -3.72 -9.91 31.25
CA GLY A 95 -2.82 -10.25 32.35
C GLY A 95 -2.00 -11.52 32.09
N GLU A 96 -1.66 -11.81 30.83
CA GLU A 96 -0.99 -13.06 30.43
C GLU A 96 0.40 -12.83 29.80
N ALA A 97 0.74 -11.62 29.36
CA ALA A 97 1.95 -11.36 28.61
C ALA A 97 3.23 -11.58 29.43
N LEU A 98 3.34 -10.91 30.59
CA LEU A 98 4.52 -11.05 31.47
C LEU A 98 4.71 -12.48 31.97
N PRO A 99 3.70 -13.18 32.53
CA PRO A 99 3.82 -14.57 32.93
C PRO A 99 4.24 -15.49 31.79
N SER A 100 3.71 -15.28 30.59
CA SER A 100 4.05 -16.09 29.40
C SER A 100 5.50 -15.89 28.96
N ILE A 101 5.98 -14.65 28.89
CA ILE A 101 7.39 -14.36 28.58
C ILE A 101 8.31 -14.97 29.64
N ALA A 102 8.00 -14.78 30.91
CA ALA A 102 8.78 -15.28 32.04
C ALA A 102 8.89 -16.81 32.06
N SER A 103 7.84 -17.54 31.66
CA SER A 103 7.82 -19.01 31.65
C SER A 103 8.78 -19.65 30.62
N VAL A 104 9.14 -18.90 29.56
CA VAL A 104 9.96 -19.41 28.44
C VAL A 104 11.28 -18.69 28.27
N SER A 105 11.69 -17.87 29.25
CA SER A 105 12.92 -17.07 29.19
C SER A 105 13.55 -16.87 30.56
N GLU A 106 14.69 -16.22 30.56
CA GLU A 106 15.30 -15.58 31.73
C GLU A 106 14.94 -14.10 31.71
N MET A 107 14.13 -13.63 32.65
CA MET A 107 13.62 -12.27 32.67
C MET A 107 14.10 -11.51 33.90
N LEU A 108 14.52 -10.27 33.71
CA LEU A 108 14.82 -9.30 34.76
C LEU A 108 13.95 -8.08 34.60
N ILE A 109 13.18 -7.78 35.62
CA ILE A 109 12.37 -6.57 35.72
C ILE A 109 13.00 -5.61 36.72
N LYS A 110 13.26 -4.37 36.33
CA LYS A 110 13.62 -3.27 37.23
C LYS A 110 12.59 -2.19 37.05
N THR A 111 11.99 -1.73 38.14
CA THR A 111 10.92 -0.74 38.06
C THR A 111 10.96 0.20 39.25
N LYS A 112 10.40 1.40 39.03
CA LYS A 112 10.24 2.43 40.06
C LYS A 112 9.07 3.30 39.75
N THR A 113 8.16 3.49 40.70
CA THR A 113 7.08 4.45 40.63
C THR A 113 7.53 5.84 41.09
N LYS A 114 6.76 6.88 40.79
CA LYS A 114 7.05 8.26 41.21
C LYS A 114 7.12 8.40 42.74
N ASN A 115 6.34 7.63 43.46
CA ASN A 115 6.16 7.76 44.92
C ASN A 115 7.17 6.93 45.74
N GLU A 116 7.94 6.06 45.09
CA GLU A 116 8.93 5.23 45.76
C GLU A 116 10.29 5.93 45.80
N ALA A 117 10.98 5.84 46.95
CA ALA A 117 12.32 6.43 47.09
C ALA A 117 13.36 5.63 46.29
N GLN A 118 13.22 4.30 46.25
CA GLN A 118 14.15 3.37 45.64
C GLN A 118 13.44 2.43 44.67
N GLY A 119 14.08 2.07 43.58
CA GLY A 119 13.55 1.09 42.63
C GLY A 119 13.67 -0.34 43.13
N THR A 120 12.96 -1.22 42.48
CA THR A 120 12.84 -2.64 42.82
C THR A 120 13.24 -3.49 41.63
N SER A 121 13.94 -4.61 41.86
CA SER A 121 14.28 -5.59 40.84
C SER A 121 13.79 -6.98 41.18
N LEU A 122 13.35 -7.72 40.17
CA LEU A 122 12.90 -9.10 40.27
C LEU A 122 13.47 -9.91 39.10
N GLU A 123 14.19 -10.96 39.45
CA GLU A 123 14.73 -11.94 38.51
C GLU A 123 13.82 -13.16 38.43
N ILE A 124 13.55 -13.63 37.22
CA ILE A 124 12.68 -14.79 36.96
C ILE A 124 13.41 -15.70 35.97
N CYS A 125 13.43 -17.00 36.26
CA CYS A 125 14.00 -18.01 35.36
C CYS A 125 12.95 -19.12 35.14
N SER A 126 12.55 -19.37 33.91
CA SER A 126 11.49 -20.36 33.56
C SER A 126 10.23 -20.26 34.43
N GLY A 127 9.77 -19.06 34.73
CA GLY A 127 8.57 -18.82 35.54
C GLY A 127 8.82 -18.82 37.08
N ILE A 128 10.01 -19.17 37.54
CA ILE A 128 10.36 -19.18 38.97
C ILE A 128 10.96 -17.82 39.34
N ALA A 129 10.24 -17.06 40.16
CA ALA A 129 10.70 -15.76 40.64
C ALA A 129 11.65 -15.90 41.82
N LYS A 130 12.75 -15.13 41.81
CA LYS A 130 13.66 -14.98 42.94
C LYS A 130 13.16 -13.91 43.92
N ALA A 131 13.90 -13.71 45.00
CA ALA A 131 13.62 -12.65 45.95
C ALA A 131 13.71 -11.25 45.30
N ILE A 132 12.77 -10.37 45.66
CA ILE A 132 12.78 -8.97 45.29
C ILE A 132 13.96 -8.27 45.95
N LYS A 133 14.70 -7.46 45.15
CA LYS A 133 15.87 -6.71 45.61
C LYS A 133 15.75 -5.22 45.32
N PRO A 134 16.21 -4.34 46.19
CA PRO A 134 16.30 -2.92 45.90
C PRO A 134 17.34 -2.67 44.80
N VAL A 135 17.08 -1.68 43.94
CA VAL A 135 17.96 -1.28 42.85
C VAL A 135 17.91 0.22 42.61
N ASN A 136 19.01 0.80 42.14
CA ASN A 136 19.00 2.17 41.66
C ASN A 136 18.36 2.22 40.26
N GLN A 137 17.14 2.72 40.17
CA GLN A 137 16.36 2.83 38.93
C GLN A 137 15.70 4.22 38.86
N LYS A 138 15.66 4.81 37.67
CA LYS A 138 14.85 5.99 37.38
C LYS A 138 13.38 5.59 37.31
N LYS A 139 12.45 6.58 37.40
CA LYS A 139 11.00 6.34 37.19
C LYS A 139 10.80 5.59 35.87
N GLY A 140 9.92 4.60 35.86
CA GLY A 140 9.58 3.76 34.70
C GLY A 140 9.92 2.30 34.91
N THR A 141 9.91 1.53 33.82
CA THR A 141 10.16 0.10 33.86
C THR A 141 11.26 -0.28 32.84
N HIS A 142 12.12 -1.19 33.25
CA HIS A 142 13.18 -1.77 32.40
C HIS A 142 13.09 -3.29 32.49
N ILE A 143 12.73 -3.92 31.37
CA ILE A 143 12.59 -5.36 31.26
C ILE A 143 13.64 -5.89 30.33
N THR A 144 14.45 -6.85 30.83
CA THR A 144 15.43 -7.60 30.05
C THR A 144 14.95 -9.04 29.94
N VAL A 145 14.80 -9.54 28.73
CA VAL A 145 14.47 -10.94 28.42
C VAL A 145 15.66 -11.56 27.73
N ARG A 146 16.20 -12.63 28.33
CA ARG A 146 17.34 -13.38 27.78
C ARG A 146 16.92 -14.79 27.42
N ASN A 147 17.61 -15.35 26.43
CA ASN A 147 17.49 -16.76 26.04
C ASN A 147 16.01 -17.15 25.77
N LEU A 148 15.29 -16.33 25.00
CA LEU A 148 13.89 -16.57 24.71
C LEU A 148 13.69 -17.95 24.06
N PHE A 149 12.75 -18.74 24.60
CA PHE A 149 12.41 -20.11 24.20
C PHE A 149 13.45 -21.19 24.61
N PHE A 150 14.41 -20.90 25.48
CA PHE A 150 15.38 -21.91 25.91
C PHE A 150 14.72 -23.13 26.59
N SER A 151 13.60 -22.92 27.31
CA SER A 151 12.82 -23.98 27.93
C SER A 151 11.86 -24.71 26.97
N THR A 152 11.80 -24.26 25.70
CA THR A 152 10.94 -24.83 24.64
C THR A 152 11.75 -25.06 23.35
N PRO A 153 12.66 -26.06 23.32
CA PRO A 153 13.61 -26.25 22.21
C PRO A 153 12.96 -26.47 20.85
N ALA A 154 11.78 -27.11 20.83
CA ALA A 154 11.01 -27.29 19.59
C ALA A 154 10.69 -25.92 18.95
N ARG A 155 10.24 -24.94 19.76
CA ARG A 155 9.90 -23.60 19.29
C ARG A 155 11.12 -22.82 18.82
N LEU A 156 12.25 -22.93 19.54
CA LEU A 156 13.49 -22.30 19.14
C LEU A 156 13.94 -22.75 17.74
N LYS A 157 13.70 -24.03 17.37
CA LYS A 157 14.01 -24.56 16.04
C LYS A 157 13.10 -24.00 14.92
N PHE A 158 11.88 -23.55 15.24
CA PHE A 158 10.97 -22.94 14.27
C PHE A 158 11.23 -21.46 14.01
N LEU A 159 12.11 -20.81 14.78
CA LEU A 159 12.51 -19.44 14.51
C LEU A 159 13.31 -19.37 13.21
N LYS A 160 13.02 -18.34 12.43
CA LYS A 160 13.73 -18.06 11.17
C LYS A 160 15.14 -17.48 11.45
N SER A 161 15.82 -17.03 10.41
CA SER A 161 17.11 -16.37 10.54
C SER A 161 17.03 -15.11 11.40
N GLU A 162 18.13 -14.73 12.03
CA GLU A 162 18.24 -13.53 12.89
C GLU A 162 17.87 -12.25 12.14
N ASN A 163 18.27 -12.15 10.88
CA ASN A 163 17.90 -11.03 10.00
C ASN A 163 16.39 -10.96 9.77
N TYR A 164 15.72 -12.11 9.61
CA TYR A 164 14.28 -12.15 9.43
C TYR A 164 13.53 -11.75 10.71
N GLU A 165 13.94 -12.26 11.87
CA GLU A 165 13.34 -11.90 13.16
C GLU A 165 13.57 -10.41 13.48
N SER A 166 14.79 -9.91 13.24
CA SER A 166 15.12 -8.48 13.37
C SER A 166 14.25 -7.59 12.48
N LEU A 167 14.03 -7.99 11.23
CA LEU A 167 13.16 -7.27 10.31
C LEU A 167 11.70 -7.29 10.79
N THR A 168 11.25 -8.41 11.36
CA THR A 168 9.88 -8.54 11.88
C THR A 168 9.67 -7.65 13.11
N ILE A 169 10.68 -7.60 14.01
CA ILE A 169 10.68 -6.68 15.15
C ILE A 169 10.65 -5.21 14.68
N LYS A 170 11.49 -4.85 13.70
CA LYS A 170 11.47 -3.49 13.12
C LYS A 170 10.08 -3.14 12.61
N LYS A 171 9.43 -4.02 11.85
CA LYS A 171 8.08 -3.79 11.31
C LYS A 171 7.02 -3.58 12.39
N ILE A 172 7.04 -4.39 13.44
CA ILE A 172 6.06 -4.21 14.52
C ILE A 172 6.31 -2.92 15.31
N THR A 173 7.58 -2.58 15.56
CA THR A 173 7.96 -1.31 16.20
C THR A 173 7.53 -0.11 15.35
N GLN A 174 7.71 -0.17 14.03
CA GLN A 174 7.23 0.88 13.10
C GLN A 174 5.71 1.06 13.21
N LYS A 175 4.95 -0.03 13.28
CA LYS A 175 3.48 0.01 13.41
C LYS A 175 3.06 0.61 14.75
N LEU A 176 3.67 0.19 15.84
CA LEU A 176 3.39 0.73 17.18
C LEU A 176 3.75 2.22 17.27
N ALA A 177 4.90 2.61 16.72
CA ALA A 177 5.31 4.01 16.67
C ALA A 177 4.39 4.85 15.78
N MET A 178 3.90 4.31 14.65
CA MET A 178 2.98 5.00 13.75
C MET A 178 1.64 5.31 14.42
N CYS A 179 1.17 4.46 15.33
CA CYS A 179 -0.10 4.64 16.03
C CYS A 179 0.01 5.56 17.25
N ASN A 180 1.19 5.69 17.86
CA ASN A 180 1.39 6.38 19.13
C ASN A 180 2.29 7.62 18.96
N PHE A 181 1.72 8.72 18.45
CA PHE A 181 2.47 9.96 18.15
C PHE A 181 3.03 10.65 19.39
N ASN A 182 2.37 10.45 20.54
CA ASN A 182 2.73 11.07 21.82
C ASN A 182 3.90 10.35 22.52
N VAL A 183 4.46 9.31 21.91
CA VAL A 183 5.54 8.53 22.47
C VAL A 183 6.76 8.56 21.54
N SER A 184 7.94 8.75 22.11
CA SER A 184 9.21 8.60 21.42
C SER A 184 9.64 7.14 21.40
N PHE A 185 10.07 6.65 20.24
CA PHE A 185 10.56 5.28 20.07
C PHE A 185 11.99 5.27 19.55
N ASN A 186 12.85 4.49 20.19
CA ASN A 186 14.21 4.21 19.72
C ASN A 186 14.39 2.69 19.64
N LEU A 187 14.73 2.18 18.46
CA LEU A 187 15.03 0.76 18.25
C LEU A 187 16.49 0.58 17.88
N HIS A 188 17.20 -0.19 18.70
CA HIS A 188 18.56 -0.63 18.45
C HIS A 188 18.59 -2.12 18.13
N ILE A 189 19.24 -2.51 17.05
CA ILE A 189 19.48 -3.91 16.67
C ILE A 189 20.98 -4.11 16.57
N ASN A 190 21.51 -5.06 17.34
CA ASN A 190 22.94 -5.36 17.41
C ASN A 190 23.79 -4.08 17.60
N ASN A 191 23.41 -3.26 18.58
CA ASN A 191 24.01 -1.97 18.95
C ASN A 191 23.93 -0.85 17.90
N LYS A 192 23.22 -1.05 16.79
CA LYS A 192 22.98 -0.01 15.78
C LYS A 192 21.58 0.58 15.95
N LEU A 193 21.47 1.90 15.96
CA LEU A 193 20.18 2.60 15.94
C LEU A 193 19.53 2.42 14.56
N ILE A 194 18.38 1.75 14.52
CA ILE A 194 17.67 1.39 13.26
C ILE A 194 16.43 2.24 13.04
N LEU A 195 15.77 2.64 14.13
CA LEU A 195 14.55 3.47 14.07
C LEU A 195 14.57 4.49 15.20
N THR A 196 14.29 5.72 14.86
CA THR A 196 14.00 6.81 15.81
C THR A 196 12.72 7.49 15.37
N ALA A 197 11.78 7.62 16.28
CA ALA A 197 10.55 8.37 16.09
C ALA A 197 10.32 9.25 17.31
N LYS A 198 10.42 10.57 17.16
CA LYS A 198 10.42 11.51 18.28
C LYS A 198 9.00 12.00 18.59
N ARG A 199 8.68 12.12 19.88
CA ARG A 199 7.50 12.84 20.33
C ARG A 199 7.64 14.33 19.98
N LYS A 200 6.60 14.89 19.38
CA LYS A 200 6.49 16.35 19.20
C LYS A 200 5.34 16.88 20.04
N LYS A 201 5.55 18.01 20.69
CA LYS A 201 4.56 18.69 21.50
C LYS A 201 3.95 19.85 20.71
N ASP A 202 2.70 20.19 21.05
CA ASP A 202 2.01 21.40 20.59
C ASP A 202 1.79 21.52 19.08
N GLU A 203 1.64 20.38 18.37
CA GLU A 203 1.29 20.34 16.96
C GLU A 203 -0.15 19.85 16.75
N THR A 204 -0.76 20.25 15.63
CA THR A 204 -2.04 19.70 15.19
C THR A 204 -1.90 18.21 14.88
N TYR A 205 -2.99 17.43 15.03
CA TYR A 205 -2.99 16.00 14.76
C TYR A 205 -2.46 15.67 13.34
N HIS A 206 -2.83 16.47 12.34
CA HIS A 206 -2.32 16.32 10.96
C HIS A 206 -0.80 16.47 10.90
N ASN A 207 -0.22 17.47 11.56
CA ASN A 207 1.22 17.66 11.57
C ASN A 207 1.95 16.55 12.32
N LEU A 208 1.39 16.08 13.44
CA LEU A 208 1.91 14.94 14.18
C LEU A 208 1.95 13.69 13.29
N LEU A 209 0.87 13.37 12.58
CA LEU A 209 0.81 12.25 11.66
C LEU A 209 1.80 12.42 10.51
N LYS A 210 1.85 13.59 9.88
CA LYS A 210 2.79 13.90 8.78
C LYS A 210 4.24 13.69 9.21
N ASN A 211 4.62 14.21 10.36
CA ASN A 211 5.97 14.08 10.89
C ASN A 211 6.30 12.63 11.20
N ARG A 212 5.37 11.88 11.81
CA ARG A 212 5.56 10.47 12.14
C ARG A 212 5.68 9.60 10.88
N VAL A 213 4.86 9.83 9.87
CA VAL A 213 4.97 9.15 8.57
C VAL A 213 6.31 9.45 7.92
N ASN A 214 6.78 10.71 7.99
CA ASN A 214 8.09 11.09 7.46
C ASN A 214 9.26 10.38 8.20
N GLU A 215 9.21 10.31 9.53
CA GLU A 215 10.24 9.65 10.34
C GLU A 215 10.33 8.14 10.06
N ILE A 216 9.20 7.47 9.82
CA ILE A 216 9.13 6.01 9.64
C ILE A 216 9.29 5.59 8.19
N LEU A 217 8.67 6.30 7.24
CA LEU A 217 8.57 5.92 5.83
C LEU A 217 9.37 6.83 4.89
N GLY A 218 9.82 7.98 5.41
CA GLY A 218 10.61 8.96 4.67
C GLY A 218 9.77 9.97 3.87
N ASN A 219 10.41 11.09 3.50
CA ASN A 219 9.75 12.18 2.76
C ASN A 219 9.21 11.73 1.40
N GLN A 220 9.91 10.81 0.74
CA GLN A 220 9.49 10.24 -0.55
C GLN A 220 8.11 9.55 -0.47
N TYR A 221 7.75 8.96 0.69
CA TYR A 221 6.42 8.39 0.89
C TYR A 221 5.36 9.48 0.88
N LEU A 222 5.57 10.57 1.62
CA LEU A 222 4.63 11.69 1.70
C LEU A 222 4.42 12.41 0.37
N GLU A 223 5.48 12.59 -0.41
CA GLU A 223 5.43 13.21 -1.75
C GLU A 223 4.57 12.41 -2.75
N ASN A 224 4.36 11.12 -2.50
CA ASN A 224 3.60 10.22 -3.35
C ASN A 224 2.29 9.74 -2.71
N CYS A 225 1.83 10.42 -1.67
CA CYS A 225 0.59 10.10 -0.98
C CYS A 225 -0.32 11.32 -0.83
N ILE A 226 -1.61 11.05 -0.81
CA ILE A 226 -2.67 12.02 -0.61
C ILE A 226 -3.13 11.91 0.83
N TYR A 227 -3.16 13.03 1.56
CA TYR A 227 -3.80 13.09 2.87
C TYR A 227 -5.32 13.07 2.73
N PHE A 228 -5.99 12.35 3.60
CA PHE A 228 -7.45 12.34 3.74
C PHE A 228 -7.86 12.38 5.21
N ASP A 229 -8.96 13.05 5.51
CA ASP A 229 -9.63 13.07 6.81
C ASP A 229 -11.13 13.23 6.52
N GLU A 230 -11.87 12.13 6.58
CA GLU A 230 -13.27 12.09 6.21
C GLU A 230 -14.07 11.29 7.25
N THR A 231 -15.29 11.78 7.55
CA THR A 231 -16.22 11.07 8.42
C THR A 231 -17.41 10.61 7.58
N VAL A 232 -17.68 9.31 7.60
CA VAL A 232 -18.76 8.67 6.84
C VAL A 232 -19.58 7.81 7.80
N GLU A 233 -20.84 8.16 8.02
CA GLU A 233 -21.80 7.39 8.83
C GLU A 233 -21.23 6.97 10.20
N GLY A 234 -20.63 7.90 10.93
CA GLY A 234 -20.08 7.67 12.27
C GLY A 234 -18.69 7.01 12.31
N PHE A 235 -18.11 6.66 11.15
CA PHE A 235 -16.74 6.19 11.03
C PHE A 235 -15.85 7.35 10.59
N LYS A 236 -14.81 7.63 11.35
CA LYS A 236 -13.78 8.59 10.96
C LYS A 236 -12.61 7.85 10.31
N PHE A 237 -12.30 8.21 9.07
CA PHE A 237 -11.18 7.71 8.29
C PHE A 237 -10.17 8.82 8.10
N LEU A 238 -8.91 8.57 8.45
CA LEU A 238 -7.86 9.55 8.24
C LEU A 238 -6.52 8.87 7.94
N GLY A 239 -5.65 9.58 7.21
CA GLY A 239 -4.34 9.04 6.88
C GLY A 239 -3.81 9.46 5.52
N TYR A 240 -3.09 8.56 4.87
CA TYR A 240 -2.44 8.78 3.59
C TYR A 240 -2.73 7.64 2.63
N LEU A 241 -3.14 7.96 1.40
CA LEU A 241 -3.33 7.04 0.29
C LEU A 241 -2.26 7.27 -0.76
N GLY A 242 -1.52 6.25 -1.13
CA GLY A 242 -0.53 6.34 -2.21
C GLY A 242 -1.21 6.66 -3.55
N VAL A 243 -0.60 7.56 -4.33
CA VAL A 243 -1.05 7.76 -5.71
C VAL A 243 -0.91 6.45 -6.49
N PRO A 244 -1.73 6.20 -7.50
CA PRO A 244 -1.74 4.92 -8.21
C PRO A 244 -0.38 4.48 -8.78
N THR A 245 0.50 5.41 -9.17
CA THR A 245 1.87 5.12 -9.62
C THR A 245 2.83 4.74 -8.49
N PHE A 246 2.39 4.86 -7.22
CA PHE A 246 3.14 4.51 -6.03
C PHE A 246 2.66 3.20 -5.44
N HIS A 247 3.07 2.10 -6.06
CA HIS A 247 2.73 0.74 -5.65
C HIS A 247 3.97 -0.15 -5.55
N TYR A 248 3.86 -1.27 -4.82
CA TYR A 248 4.94 -2.25 -4.65
C TYR A 248 4.45 -3.67 -4.96
N SER A 249 5.40 -4.60 -5.10
CA SER A 249 5.10 -6.05 -5.25
C SER A 249 4.75 -6.74 -3.93
N ASN A 250 4.78 -6.01 -2.81
CA ASN A 250 4.52 -6.54 -1.48
C ASN A 250 3.69 -5.56 -0.62
N THR A 251 3.22 -6.03 0.53
CA THR A 251 2.35 -5.31 1.46
C THR A 251 3.10 -4.65 2.63
N ASN A 252 4.42 -4.52 2.55
CA ASN A 252 5.25 -4.11 3.69
C ASN A 252 4.93 -2.71 4.24
N ASN A 253 4.49 -1.79 3.38
CA ASN A 253 4.17 -0.41 3.76
C ASN A 253 2.65 -0.15 3.77
N GLN A 254 1.87 -1.17 4.10
CA GLN A 254 0.44 -1.03 4.39
C GLN A 254 0.24 -0.97 5.89
N PHE A 255 -0.27 0.16 6.38
CA PHE A 255 -0.50 0.42 7.79
C PHE A 255 -1.98 0.66 8.03
N LEU A 256 -2.60 -0.25 8.77
CA LEU A 256 -4.02 -0.18 9.11
C LEU A 256 -4.20 -0.17 10.63
N PHE A 257 -4.97 0.79 11.10
CA PHE A 257 -5.26 0.97 12.51
C PHE A 257 -6.76 1.10 12.74
N VAL A 258 -7.28 0.45 13.78
CA VAL A 258 -8.69 0.55 14.18
C VAL A 258 -8.74 0.91 15.67
N ASN A 259 -9.36 2.02 16.00
CA ASN A 259 -9.47 2.54 17.37
C ASN A 259 -8.12 2.52 18.12
N GLY A 260 -7.05 3.00 17.48
CA GLY A 260 -5.71 3.05 18.06
C GLY A 260 -4.95 1.72 18.11
N ARG A 261 -5.47 0.62 17.54
CA ARG A 261 -4.83 -0.70 17.53
C ARG A 261 -4.24 -1.02 16.17
N VAL A 262 -3.08 -1.64 16.17
CA VAL A 262 -2.43 -2.16 14.96
C VAL A 262 -3.20 -3.38 14.44
N ILE A 263 -3.72 -3.31 13.22
CA ILE A 263 -4.47 -4.41 12.60
C ILE A 263 -3.64 -5.05 11.48
N GLN A 264 -3.64 -6.39 11.45
CA GLN A 264 -2.97 -7.20 10.44
C GLN A 264 -3.95 -8.19 9.80
N ASP A 265 -5.15 -7.74 9.52
CA ASP A 265 -6.20 -8.54 8.92
C ASP A 265 -6.06 -8.56 7.40
N LYS A 266 -5.91 -9.76 6.84
CA LYS A 266 -5.79 -9.97 5.39
C LYS A 266 -7.06 -9.53 4.65
N SER A 267 -8.24 -9.72 5.25
CA SER A 267 -9.53 -9.40 4.62
C SER A 267 -9.68 -7.89 4.43
N LEU A 268 -9.29 -7.10 5.42
CA LEU A 268 -9.30 -5.63 5.35
C LEU A 268 -8.28 -5.11 4.34
N ASN A 269 -7.08 -5.68 4.28
CA ASN A 269 -6.09 -5.30 3.26
C ASN A 269 -6.58 -5.58 1.84
N VAL A 270 -7.35 -6.65 1.64
CA VAL A 270 -7.99 -6.96 0.36
C VAL A 270 -9.01 -5.88 -0.02
N LEU A 271 -9.71 -5.23 0.93
CA LEU A 271 -10.64 -4.14 0.62
C LEU A 271 -9.92 -2.93 0.00
N PHE A 272 -8.74 -2.55 0.52
CA PHE A 272 -7.92 -1.51 -0.10
C PHE A 272 -7.43 -1.94 -1.48
N LYS A 273 -6.98 -3.18 -1.65
CA LYS A 273 -6.60 -3.71 -2.96
C LYS A 273 -7.75 -3.64 -3.96
N LEU A 274 -8.96 -4.00 -3.54
CA LEU A 274 -10.19 -3.88 -4.36
C LEU A 274 -10.51 -2.43 -4.71
N ALA A 275 -10.34 -1.49 -3.77
CA ALA A 275 -10.57 -0.08 -4.01
C ALA A 275 -9.61 0.51 -5.06
N TYR A 276 -8.37 0.00 -5.11
CA TYR A 276 -7.35 0.40 -6.10
C TYR A 276 -7.37 -0.42 -7.39
N ARG A 277 -8.27 -1.41 -7.53
CA ARG A 277 -8.28 -2.35 -8.66
C ARG A 277 -8.35 -1.68 -10.03
N ASP A 278 -9.08 -0.58 -10.13
CA ASP A 278 -9.24 0.17 -11.38
C ASP A 278 -8.00 1.03 -11.74
N PHE A 279 -7.02 1.09 -10.83
CA PHE A 279 -5.88 2.01 -10.90
C PHE A 279 -4.52 1.32 -10.98
N ILE A 280 -4.38 0.13 -10.40
CA ILE A 280 -3.10 -0.59 -10.34
C ILE A 280 -3.25 -2.02 -10.85
N SER A 281 -2.16 -2.58 -11.37
CA SER A 281 -2.11 -3.96 -11.84
C SER A 281 -2.42 -4.95 -10.71
N TYR A 282 -3.00 -6.10 -11.07
CA TYR A 282 -3.43 -7.14 -10.12
C TYR A 282 -2.30 -7.68 -9.24
N ASP A 283 -1.08 -7.76 -9.76
CA ASP A 283 0.13 -8.24 -9.04
C ASP A 283 0.76 -7.18 -8.12
N ARG A 284 0.19 -5.97 -8.06
CA ARG A 284 0.70 -4.85 -7.29
C ARG A 284 -0.18 -4.53 -6.09
N PHE A 285 0.45 -3.90 -5.09
CA PHE A 285 -0.19 -3.53 -3.84
C PHE A 285 -0.11 -2.03 -3.62
N PRO A 286 -1.27 -1.37 -3.34
CA PRO A 286 -1.29 0.04 -3.00
C PRO A 286 -0.54 0.29 -1.71
N GLN A 287 -0.02 1.50 -1.53
CA GLN A 287 0.58 1.95 -0.29
C GLN A 287 -0.39 2.83 0.45
N PHE A 288 -0.57 2.61 1.74
CA PHE A 288 -1.44 3.44 2.55
C PHE A 288 -1.09 3.40 4.04
N VAL A 289 -1.44 4.48 4.72
CA VAL A 289 -1.54 4.58 6.18
C VAL A 289 -2.96 4.99 6.48
N CYS A 290 -3.77 4.13 7.09
CA CYS A 290 -5.17 4.39 7.36
C CYS A 290 -5.53 4.13 8.82
N PHE A 291 -6.12 5.13 9.44
CA PHE A 291 -6.73 5.05 10.76
C PHE A 291 -8.24 5.04 10.60
N ILE A 292 -8.89 4.07 11.20
CA ILE A 292 -10.34 3.93 11.27
C ILE A 292 -10.75 4.09 12.72
N ASN A 293 -11.45 5.17 13.04
CA ASN A 293 -12.05 5.37 14.34
C ASN A 293 -13.56 5.17 14.23
N CYS A 294 -14.09 4.24 14.97
CA CYS A 294 -15.50 3.85 14.94
C CYS A 294 -16.03 3.60 16.36
N PRO A 295 -17.36 3.63 16.56
CA PRO A 295 -17.95 3.25 17.84
C PRO A 295 -17.53 1.84 18.25
N HIS A 296 -17.23 1.63 19.54
CA HIS A 296 -16.80 0.32 20.04
C HIS A 296 -17.87 -0.77 19.82
N SER A 297 -19.15 -0.40 19.74
CA SER A 297 -20.26 -1.30 19.43
C SER A 297 -20.25 -1.87 18.01
N GLU A 298 -19.49 -1.26 17.09
CA GLU A 298 -19.41 -1.66 15.68
C GLU A 298 -18.24 -2.62 15.40
N VAL A 299 -17.31 -2.79 16.37
CA VAL A 299 -16.12 -3.61 16.19
C VAL A 299 -15.86 -4.48 17.43
N ASP A 300 -15.70 -5.78 17.20
CA ASP A 300 -15.19 -6.71 18.22
C ASP A 300 -13.68 -6.87 18.03
N VAL A 301 -12.93 -6.52 19.08
CA VAL A 301 -11.45 -6.59 19.11
C VAL A 301 -10.95 -7.84 19.83
N ASN A 302 -11.83 -8.65 20.43
CA ASN A 302 -11.48 -9.85 21.18
C ASN A 302 -11.63 -11.13 20.34
N VAL A 303 -11.14 -11.10 19.09
CA VAL A 303 -11.28 -12.20 18.13
C VAL A 303 -10.11 -13.19 18.20
N HIS A 304 -8.89 -12.69 18.34
CA HIS A 304 -7.67 -13.51 18.33
C HIS A 304 -6.79 -13.22 19.56
N PRO A 305 -6.03 -14.21 20.10
CA PRO A 305 -5.12 -13.99 21.23
C PRO A 305 -4.13 -12.86 21.03
N THR A 306 -3.59 -12.72 19.81
CA THR A 306 -2.62 -11.66 19.43
C THR A 306 -3.25 -10.30 19.16
N LYS A 307 -4.59 -10.18 19.19
CA LYS A 307 -5.36 -8.92 18.97
C LYS A 307 -5.06 -8.22 17.64
N ASN A 308 -4.54 -8.95 16.66
CA ASN A 308 -4.18 -8.41 15.36
C ASN A 308 -5.35 -8.40 14.36
N GLU A 309 -6.43 -9.09 14.68
CA GLU A 309 -7.64 -9.22 13.87
C GLU A 309 -8.82 -8.61 14.60
N VAL A 310 -9.75 -8.06 13.85
CA VAL A 310 -10.98 -7.46 14.36
C VAL A 310 -12.17 -7.94 13.54
N ARG A 311 -13.33 -8.06 14.19
CA ARG A 311 -14.59 -8.32 13.48
C ARG A 311 -15.47 -7.09 13.51
N PHE A 312 -15.85 -6.62 12.33
CA PHE A 312 -16.86 -5.57 12.19
C PHE A 312 -18.24 -6.20 12.13
N LYS A 313 -19.20 -5.54 12.77
CA LYS A 313 -20.60 -5.96 12.77
C LYS A 313 -21.18 -6.01 11.36
N ASP A 314 -20.87 -5.02 10.53
CA ASP A 314 -21.24 -4.97 9.12
C ASP A 314 -20.02 -4.71 8.21
N ILE A 315 -19.38 -5.80 7.81
CA ILE A 315 -18.23 -5.78 6.90
C ILE A 315 -18.62 -5.29 5.48
N LYS A 316 -19.90 -5.49 5.05
CA LYS A 316 -20.35 -5.07 3.72
C LYS A 316 -20.43 -3.55 3.64
N SER A 317 -20.99 -2.91 4.66
CA SER A 317 -21.05 -1.45 4.76
C SER A 317 -19.65 -0.84 4.85
N LEU A 318 -18.78 -1.40 5.70
CA LEU A 318 -17.38 -0.96 5.78
C LEU A 318 -16.66 -1.05 4.43
N ARG A 319 -16.86 -2.15 3.68
CA ARG A 319 -16.32 -2.33 2.33
C ARG A 319 -16.73 -1.18 1.40
N SER A 320 -18.02 -0.86 1.36
CA SER A 320 -18.54 0.21 0.51
C SER A 320 -17.94 1.57 0.88
N ARG A 321 -17.84 1.85 2.19
CA ARG A 321 -17.22 3.09 2.70
C ARG A 321 -15.75 3.22 2.29
N ILE A 322 -14.93 2.18 2.47
CA ILE A 322 -13.51 2.18 2.07
C ILE A 322 -13.36 2.36 0.57
N ILE A 323 -14.15 1.64 -0.24
CA ILE A 323 -14.06 1.74 -1.70
C ILE A 323 -14.41 3.16 -2.16
N ASN A 324 -15.49 3.74 -1.64
CA ASN A 324 -15.92 5.09 -2.01
C ASN A 324 -14.91 6.15 -1.55
N LEU A 325 -14.39 6.03 -0.31
CA LEU A 325 -13.35 6.89 0.23
C LEU A 325 -12.13 6.93 -0.69
N VAL A 326 -11.59 5.76 -1.01
CA VAL A 326 -10.39 5.64 -1.86
C VAL A 326 -10.66 6.19 -3.24
N LYS A 327 -11.75 5.77 -3.90
CA LYS A 327 -12.09 6.24 -5.26
C LYS A 327 -12.29 7.75 -5.31
N ASN A 328 -12.97 8.34 -4.33
CA ASN A 328 -13.21 9.79 -4.29
C ASN A 328 -11.92 10.59 -4.09
N ASN A 329 -11.02 10.14 -3.20
CA ASN A 329 -9.76 10.82 -2.99
C ASN A 329 -8.81 10.68 -4.18
N LEU A 330 -8.75 9.51 -4.82
CA LEU A 330 -7.94 9.31 -6.01
C LEU A 330 -8.45 10.09 -7.22
N LYS A 331 -9.77 10.31 -7.36
CA LYS A 331 -10.34 11.18 -8.41
C LYS A 331 -9.92 12.63 -8.29
N LYS A 332 -9.73 13.16 -7.07
CA LYS A 332 -9.27 14.55 -6.85
C LYS A 332 -7.84 14.79 -7.39
N VAL A 333 -7.10 13.74 -7.69
CA VAL A 333 -5.66 13.78 -8.03
C VAL A 333 -5.38 13.13 -9.39
N ASN A 334 -6.35 13.16 -10.29
CA ASN A 334 -6.33 12.46 -11.59
C ASN A 334 -5.12 12.76 -12.50
N HIS A 335 -4.34 13.82 -12.23
CA HIS A 335 -3.27 14.29 -13.10
C HIS A 335 -1.87 14.30 -12.45
N PHE A 336 -1.69 13.70 -11.26
CA PHE A 336 -0.36 13.64 -10.63
C PHE A 336 0.38 12.35 -11.00
N ALA A 337 1.41 12.48 -11.82
CA ALA A 337 2.42 11.43 -11.97
C ALA A 337 3.25 11.35 -10.68
N SER A 338 3.73 10.14 -10.35
CA SER A 338 4.58 9.94 -9.18
C SER A 338 5.91 10.67 -9.33
N THR A 339 6.28 11.50 -8.36
CA THR A 339 7.61 12.17 -8.30
C THR A 339 8.76 11.15 -8.25
N ILE A 340 8.49 9.89 -7.87
CA ILE A 340 9.48 8.80 -7.90
C ILE A 340 9.94 8.51 -9.33
N ASN A 341 9.01 8.47 -10.28
CA ASN A 341 9.35 8.20 -11.68
C ASN A 341 10.13 9.37 -12.28
N THR A 342 9.75 10.60 -11.93
CA THR A 342 10.48 11.81 -12.29
C THR A 342 11.89 11.81 -11.68
N LYS A 343 12.05 11.55 -10.38
CA LYS A 343 13.35 11.44 -9.71
C LYS A 343 14.21 10.32 -10.26
N LYS A 344 13.65 9.13 -10.54
CA LYS A 344 14.38 8.03 -11.17
C LYS A 344 14.86 8.36 -12.59
N ALA A 345 14.07 9.10 -13.34
CA ALA A 345 14.49 9.60 -14.65
C ALA A 345 15.66 10.57 -14.51
N ILE A 346 15.55 11.56 -13.63
CA ILE A 346 16.60 12.55 -13.33
C ILE A 346 17.88 11.86 -12.84
N ASP A 347 17.79 10.92 -11.87
CA ASP A 347 18.93 10.16 -11.34
C ASP A 347 19.64 9.31 -12.42
N LYS A 348 18.87 8.75 -13.38
CA LYS A 348 19.47 8.02 -14.51
C LYS A 348 20.21 8.96 -15.47
N PHE A 349 19.68 10.15 -15.71
CA PHE A 349 20.36 11.18 -16.52
C PHE A 349 21.61 11.73 -15.82
N SER A 350 21.57 11.87 -14.49
CA SER A 350 22.69 12.40 -13.69
C SER A 350 23.83 11.37 -13.50
N ARG A 351 23.58 10.08 -13.62
CA ARG A 351 24.55 8.99 -13.38
C ARG A 351 25.28 8.49 -14.61
N SER A 352 25.26 9.21 -15.73
CA SER A 352 26.06 8.87 -16.91
C SER A 352 27.31 9.77 -16.99
N PRO A 353 28.41 9.44 -16.30
CA PRO A 353 29.70 10.07 -16.58
C PRO A 353 30.44 9.23 -17.61
N SER A 354 30.00 9.30 -18.86
CA SER A 354 30.85 8.94 -19.98
C SER A 354 31.13 10.24 -20.70
N GLN A 355 32.14 10.95 -20.21
CA GLN A 355 32.86 11.94 -20.99
C GLN A 355 33.45 11.24 -22.22
N ARG A 356 32.68 11.12 -23.28
CA ARG A 356 33.23 11.13 -24.61
C ARG A 356 33.28 12.60 -25.04
N LEU A 357 34.44 13.20 -24.90
CA LEU A 357 34.82 14.41 -25.61
C LEU A 357 34.59 14.12 -27.10
N ILE A 358 33.48 14.61 -27.63
CA ILE A 358 33.30 14.78 -29.05
C ILE A 358 34.03 16.07 -29.36
N GLU A 359 35.24 15.96 -29.89
CA GLU A 359 35.90 17.06 -30.59
C GLU A 359 34.98 17.51 -31.70
N LEU A 360 34.31 18.63 -31.53
CA LEU A 360 33.63 19.36 -32.59
C LEU A 360 34.74 19.94 -33.50
N LYS A 361 35.00 19.28 -34.61
CA LYS A 361 35.69 19.90 -35.73
C LYS A 361 34.81 21.04 -36.24
N ASP A 362 35.37 22.24 -36.22
CA ASP A 362 34.84 23.42 -36.87
C ASP A 362 34.49 23.11 -38.33
N ILE A 363 33.23 23.13 -38.65
CA ILE A 363 32.73 23.25 -40.00
C ILE A 363 32.12 24.64 -40.11
N SER A 364 32.96 25.57 -40.55
CA SER A 364 32.53 26.85 -41.10
C SER A 364 31.88 26.59 -42.45
N THR A 365 30.60 26.80 -42.58
CA THR A 365 29.93 27.08 -43.84
C THR A 365 28.90 28.16 -43.67
N ASP A 366 29.22 29.30 -44.24
CA ASP A 366 28.30 30.37 -44.59
C ASP A 366 27.06 29.82 -45.30
N SER A 367 25.90 30.12 -44.79
CA SER A 367 24.71 30.35 -45.61
C SER A 367 23.72 31.19 -44.82
N SER A 368 23.81 32.47 -45.07
CA SER A 368 22.75 33.46 -44.84
C SER A 368 21.46 33.01 -45.54
N LEU A 369 20.45 32.62 -44.80
CA LEU A 369 19.09 32.54 -45.29
C LEU A 369 18.17 33.40 -44.41
N ASN A 370 17.58 34.37 -45.07
CA ASN A 370 16.67 35.38 -44.62
C ASN A 370 15.57 34.86 -43.72
N THR A 371 15.56 35.37 -42.48
CA THR A 371 14.50 35.17 -41.50
C THR A 371 13.61 36.44 -41.41
N GLU A 372 13.06 36.84 -42.50
CA GLU A 372 12.05 37.92 -42.55
C GLU A 372 10.93 37.51 -43.47
N SER A 373 9.92 36.80 -42.95
CA SER A 373 8.56 36.77 -43.53
C SER A 373 7.60 35.73 -42.94
N ILE A 374 7.72 35.31 -41.66
CA ILE A 374 6.72 34.46 -41.02
C ILE A 374 6.08 35.11 -39.76
N ASN A 375 6.46 36.32 -39.39
CA ASN A 375 5.93 36.98 -38.17
C ASN A 375 4.70 37.88 -38.39
N GLU A 376 4.07 37.88 -39.51
CA GLU A 376 2.91 38.79 -39.76
C GLU A 376 1.55 38.13 -40.02
N LYS A 377 1.38 36.83 -39.70
CA LYS A 377 0.03 36.19 -39.82
C LYS A 377 -0.58 35.58 -38.58
N LEU A 378 -0.10 35.89 -37.39
CA LEU A 378 -0.65 35.39 -36.12
C LEU A 378 -1.00 36.51 -35.10
N LYS A 379 -1.30 37.74 -35.61
CA LYS A 379 -1.90 38.78 -34.76
C LYS A 379 -3.27 39.16 -35.32
N SER A 380 -4.24 38.31 -35.04
CA SER A 380 -5.66 38.69 -34.94
C SER A 380 -6.49 37.45 -34.61
N LYS A 381 -6.76 37.25 -33.33
CA LYS A 381 -8.08 36.85 -32.80
C LYS A 381 -7.98 36.75 -31.28
N GLU A 382 -8.47 37.86 -30.66
CA GLU A 382 -9.42 37.90 -29.57
C GLU A 382 -9.24 36.97 -28.37
N SER A 383 -8.93 37.64 -27.24
CA SER A 383 -9.41 37.36 -25.88
C SER A 383 -10.34 36.15 -25.76
N ASN A 384 -9.81 35.02 -25.40
CA ASN A 384 -10.55 33.99 -24.69
C ASN A 384 -9.72 33.60 -23.46
N GLU A 385 -10.41 33.51 -22.33
CA GLU A 385 -9.93 33.03 -21.06
C GLU A 385 -8.87 31.94 -21.25
N GLU A 386 -7.67 32.14 -20.69
CA GLU A 386 -6.59 31.15 -20.71
C GLU A 386 -7.12 29.86 -20.05
N LYS A 387 -7.68 28.97 -20.85
CA LYS A 387 -7.94 27.60 -20.41
C LYS A 387 -6.58 27.02 -20.04
N ILE A 388 -6.34 26.90 -18.75
CA ILE A 388 -5.18 26.14 -18.23
C ILE A 388 -5.32 24.73 -18.80
N LEU A 389 -4.43 24.35 -19.69
CA LEU A 389 -4.37 23.02 -20.28
C LEU A 389 -3.35 22.18 -19.48
N PRO A 390 -3.82 21.24 -18.64
CA PRO A 390 -2.97 20.49 -17.72
C PRO A 390 -1.82 19.74 -18.40
N LEU A 391 -2.04 19.21 -19.61
CA LEU A 391 -1.01 18.49 -20.38
C LEU A 391 -0.35 19.37 -21.45
N GLY A 392 -0.62 20.67 -21.46
CA GLY A 392 -0.01 21.63 -22.38
C GLY A 392 -0.29 21.39 -23.87
N PHE A 393 0.63 21.85 -24.72
CA PHE A 393 0.56 21.71 -26.17
C PHE A 393 1.67 20.82 -26.69
N ALA A 394 1.34 19.89 -27.60
CA ALA A 394 2.30 19.03 -28.25
C ALA A 394 3.26 19.85 -29.11
N LYS A 395 4.56 19.61 -28.98
CA LYS A 395 5.63 20.25 -29.75
C LYS A 395 6.25 19.30 -30.74
N SER A 396 6.45 18.03 -30.37
CA SER A 396 7.09 17.04 -31.22
C SER A 396 6.77 15.63 -30.77
N GLN A 397 6.99 14.68 -31.67
CA GLN A 397 6.98 13.25 -31.37
C GLN A 397 8.44 12.73 -31.40
N PHE A 398 8.79 11.88 -30.44
CA PHE A 398 10.11 11.28 -30.31
C PHE A 398 10.02 9.76 -30.51
N HIS A 399 10.85 9.21 -31.41
CA HIS A 399 10.87 7.79 -31.79
C HIS A 399 9.48 7.24 -32.17
N ASN A 400 8.61 8.06 -32.75
CA ASN A 400 7.23 7.68 -33.11
C ASN A 400 6.48 6.97 -31.96
N THR A 401 6.87 7.23 -30.72
CA THR A 401 6.36 6.56 -29.51
C THR A 401 6.00 7.57 -28.42
N TYR A 402 6.80 8.62 -28.25
CA TYR A 402 6.62 9.58 -27.17
C TYR A 402 6.25 10.95 -27.72
N ILE A 403 5.22 11.57 -27.15
CA ILE A 403 4.83 12.94 -27.43
C ILE A 403 5.49 13.85 -26.40
N ILE A 404 6.14 14.91 -26.85
CA ILE A 404 6.68 15.97 -26.00
C ILE A 404 5.73 17.16 -26.07
N SER A 405 5.18 17.55 -24.93
CA SER A 405 4.33 18.72 -24.79
C SER A 405 4.95 19.75 -23.85
N GLU A 406 4.69 21.03 -24.10
CA GLU A 406 5.12 22.16 -23.29
C GLU A 406 3.98 22.66 -22.44
N THR A 407 4.26 22.85 -21.13
CA THR A 407 3.37 23.50 -20.17
C THR A 407 3.99 24.80 -19.68
N ASN A 408 3.25 25.61 -18.95
CA ASN A 408 3.78 26.86 -18.36
C ASN A 408 4.95 26.61 -17.40
N ASP A 409 5.00 25.42 -16.77
CA ASP A 409 5.96 25.10 -15.69
C ASP A 409 7.06 24.12 -16.13
N GLY A 410 7.03 23.60 -17.38
CA GLY A 410 8.00 22.60 -17.82
C GLY A 410 7.58 21.84 -19.06
N ILE A 411 8.02 20.60 -19.17
CA ILE A 411 7.68 19.69 -20.27
C ILE A 411 7.03 18.41 -19.74
N ILE A 412 6.12 17.87 -20.54
CA ILE A 412 5.52 16.56 -20.30
C ILE A 412 5.91 15.62 -21.45
N VAL A 413 6.35 14.41 -21.08
CA VAL A 413 6.62 13.33 -22.03
C VAL A 413 5.53 12.28 -21.89
N VAL A 414 4.74 12.06 -22.94
CA VAL A 414 3.60 11.15 -22.96
C VAL A 414 3.93 9.92 -23.79
N ASP A 415 3.68 8.72 -23.27
CA ASP A 415 3.68 7.48 -24.03
C ASP A 415 2.35 7.37 -24.79
N GLN A 416 2.39 7.60 -26.13
CA GLN A 416 1.19 7.61 -26.98
C GLN A 416 0.42 6.29 -26.97
N HIS A 417 1.13 5.16 -26.90
CA HIS A 417 0.51 3.84 -26.90
C HIS A 417 -0.22 3.59 -25.58
N ALA A 418 0.46 3.80 -24.45
CA ALA A 418 -0.12 3.64 -23.12
C ALA A 418 -1.29 4.59 -22.87
N ALA A 419 -1.20 5.83 -23.35
CA ALA A 419 -2.26 6.83 -23.25
C ALA A 419 -3.51 6.41 -24.06
N HIS A 420 -3.32 6.01 -25.32
CA HIS A 420 -4.41 5.59 -26.18
C HIS A 420 -5.08 4.31 -25.67
N GLU A 421 -4.29 3.33 -25.21
CA GLU A 421 -4.80 2.11 -24.58
C GLU A 421 -5.74 2.42 -23.41
N ARG A 422 -5.36 3.36 -22.56
CA ARG A 422 -6.21 3.76 -21.42
C ARG A 422 -7.49 4.45 -21.86
N ILE A 423 -7.42 5.33 -22.84
CA ILE A 423 -8.62 6.01 -23.38
C ILE A 423 -9.59 4.98 -23.95
N VAL A 424 -9.10 4.04 -24.76
CA VAL A 424 -9.92 2.95 -25.34
C VAL A 424 -10.54 2.09 -24.24
N TYR A 425 -9.76 1.73 -23.23
CA TYR A 425 -10.23 0.94 -22.08
C TYR A 425 -11.40 1.63 -21.36
N GLU A 426 -11.25 2.90 -20.97
CA GLU A 426 -12.29 3.63 -20.25
C GLU A 426 -13.56 3.80 -21.10
N LYS A 427 -13.40 4.01 -22.40
CA LYS A 427 -14.53 4.11 -23.32
C LYS A 427 -15.29 2.80 -23.43
N ILE A 428 -14.62 1.68 -23.70
CA ILE A 428 -15.24 0.34 -23.74
C ILE A 428 -15.93 0.03 -22.41
N LYS A 429 -15.23 0.27 -21.30
CA LYS A 429 -15.78 0.03 -19.97
C LYS A 429 -17.06 0.84 -19.72
N SER A 430 -17.07 2.12 -20.08
CA SER A 430 -18.26 2.98 -19.97
C SER A 430 -19.44 2.49 -20.83
N GLU A 431 -19.18 2.02 -22.04
CA GLU A 431 -20.20 1.49 -22.94
C GLU A 431 -20.79 0.18 -22.41
N ILE A 432 -19.97 -0.73 -21.87
CA ILE A 432 -20.42 -1.98 -21.25
C ILE A 432 -21.34 -1.70 -20.04
N TYR A 433 -20.92 -0.80 -19.14
CA TYR A 433 -21.73 -0.47 -17.95
C TYR A 433 -23.06 0.22 -18.32
N LYS A 434 -23.07 1.01 -19.38
CA LYS A 434 -24.30 1.63 -19.88
C LYS A 434 -25.17 0.68 -20.70
N LYS A 435 -24.71 -0.56 -20.97
CA LYS A 435 -25.36 -1.52 -21.88
C LYS A 435 -25.66 -0.94 -23.26
N LYS A 436 -24.77 -0.08 -23.78
CA LYS A 436 -24.91 0.62 -25.06
C LYS A 436 -23.62 0.51 -25.87
N ILE A 437 -23.15 -0.73 -26.10
CA ILE A 437 -22.00 -0.94 -26.97
C ILE A 437 -22.47 -0.77 -28.41
N ILE A 438 -21.81 0.14 -29.12
CA ILE A 438 -22.04 0.34 -30.54
C ILE A 438 -21.24 -0.73 -31.26
N THR A 439 -21.92 -1.63 -31.96
CA THR A 439 -21.31 -2.68 -32.76
C THR A 439 -21.21 -2.29 -34.24
N GLN A 440 -20.22 -2.85 -34.92
CA GLN A 440 -20.04 -2.74 -36.36
C GLN A 440 -20.21 -4.11 -36.99
N ILE A 441 -21.10 -4.20 -37.99
CA ILE A 441 -21.29 -5.39 -38.79
C ILE A 441 -20.08 -5.56 -39.72
N LEU A 442 -19.50 -6.75 -39.76
CA LEU A 442 -18.41 -7.08 -40.66
C LEU A 442 -18.96 -7.33 -42.07
N LEU A 443 -18.43 -6.62 -43.07
CA LEU A 443 -18.79 -6.84 -44.46
C LEU A 443 -18.51 -8.28 -44.92
N ILE A 444 -17.42 -8.85 -44.43
CA ILE A 444 -17.04 -10.25 -44.64
C ILE A 444 -16.95 -10.90 -43.25
N PRO A 445 -17.87 -11.78 -42.88
CA PRO A 445 -17.80 -12.51 -41.61
C PRO A 445 -16.51 -13.32 -41.51
N VAL A 446 -15.93 -13.38 -40.32
CA VAL A 446 -14.68 -14.10 -40.07
C VAL A 446 -14.99 -15.47 -39.46
N VAL A 447 -14.58 -16.54 -40.15
CA VAL A 447 -14.71 -17.91 -39.65
C VAL A 447 -13.47 -18.29 -38.85
N ILE A 448 -13.68 -18.88 -37.66
CA ILE A 448 -12.62 -19.33 -36.74
C ILE A 448 -12.86 -20.77 -36.35
N ASP A 449 -11.89 -21.63 -36.62
CA ASP A 449 -11.92 -23.02 -36.21
C ASP A 449 -11.58 -23.15 -34.73
N LEU A 450 -12.35 -23.93 -33.99
CA LEU A 450 -12.20 -24.18 -32.55
C LEU A 450 -12.29 -25.67 -32.29
N ASP A 451 -11.61 -26.16 -31.26
CA ASP A 451 -11.79 -27.53 -30.81
C ASP A 451 -13.17 -27.72 -30.16
N LYS A 452 -13.67 -28.96 -30.25
CA LYS A 452 -15.02 -29.31 -29.80
C LYS A 452 -15.25 -28.98 -28.31
N SER A 453 -14.22 -29.15 -27.47
CA SER A 453 -14.31 -28.85 -26.03
C SER A 453 -14.51 -27.34 -25.76
N THR A 454 -13.87 -26.50 -26.55
CA THR A 454 -14.02 -25.04 -26.50
C THR A 454 -15.42 -24.62 -26.98
N LEU A 455 -15.94 -25.25 -28.04
CA LEU A 455 -17.28 -24.95 -28.55
C LEU A 455 -18.40 -25.31 -27.56
N ASP A 456 -18.29 -26.45 -26.88
CA ASP A 456 -19.26 -26.91 -25.87
C ASP A 456 -19.34 -25.89 -24.71
N VAL A 457 -18.19 -25.40 -24.23
CA VAL A 457 -18.13 -24.36 -23.17
C VAL A 457 -18.61 -23.00 -23.68
N LEU A 458 -18.30 -22.67 -24.93
CA LEU A 458 -18.68 -21.39 -25.53
C LEU A 458 -20.20 -21.25 -25.67
N GLY A 459 -20.94 -22.35 -25.88
CA GLY A 459 -22.41 -22.35 -25.96
C GLY A 459 -23.05 -21.63 -24.76
N ASP A 460 -22.56 -21.91 -23.56
CA ASP A 460 -23.05 -21.31 -22.31
C ASP A 460 -22.59 -19.82 -22.12
N LEU A 461 -21.60 -19.40 -22.91
CA LEU A 461 -20.99 -18.04 -22.80
C LEU A 461 -21.46 -17.08 -23.91
N LEU A 462 -22.25 -17.51 -24.90
CA LEU A 462 -22.64 -16.70 -26.05
C LEU A 462 -23.31 -15.37 -25.66
N ASP A 463 -24.23 -15.39 -24.71
CA ASP A 463 -24.90 -14.19 -24.23
C ASP A 463 -23.94 -13.21 -23.55
N ARG A 464 -22.92 -13.75 -22.88
CA ARG A 464 -21.88 -12.93 -22.25
C ARG A 464 -20.95 -12.32 -23.30
N VAL A 465 -20.51 -13.08 -24.28
CA VAL A 465 -19.70 -12.57 -25.40
C VAL A 465 -20.46 -11.47 -26.14
N LYS A 466 -21.75 -11.65 -26.38
CA LYS A 466 -22.63 -10.65 -26.98
C LYS A 466 -22.74 -9.39 -26.11
N SER A 467 -22.73 -9.51 -24.79
CA SER A 467 -22.74 -8.36 -23.88
C SER A 467 -21.49 -7.51 -23.95
N TYR A 468 -20.40 -8.01 -24.52
CA TYR A 468 -19.17 -7.29 -24.83
C TYR A 468 -19.11 -6.73 -26.26
N GLY A 469 -20.22 -6.83 -27.01
CA GLY A 469 -20.33 -6.30 -28.37
C GLY A 469 -19.74 -7.20 -29.47
N LEU A 470 -19.45 -8.48 -29.14
CA LEU A 470 -19.04 -9.49 -30.11
C LEU A 470 -20.23 -10.37 -30.43
N VAL A 471 -20.70 -10.36 -31.68
CA VAL A 471 -21.75 -11.26 -32.15
C VAL A 471 -21.11 -12.41 -32.89
N ILE A 472 -21.16 -13.59 -32.26
CA ILE A 472 -20.64 -14.83 -32.81
C ILE A 472 -21.74 -15.87 -32.91
N GLU A 473 -21.68 -16.70 -33.93
CA GLU A 473 -22.63 -17.79 -34.17
C GLU A 473 -21.88 -19.09 -34.43
N PRO A 474 -22.39 -20.25 -33.99
CA PRO A 474 -21.84 -21.56 -34.40
C PRO A 474 -21.91 -21.71 -35.94
N PHE A 475 -20.85 -22.25 -36.52
CA PHE A 475 -20.77 -22.50 -37.95
C PHE A 475 -20.16 -23.85 -38.23
N GLY A 476 -21.00 -24.83 -38.63
CA GLY A 476 -20.54 -26.20 -38.78
C GLY A 476 -20.37 -26.95 -37.45
N VAL A 477 -19.44 -27.90 -37.42
CA VAL A 477 -19.23 -28.83 -36.27
C VAL A 477 -18.10 -28.36 -35.36
N ASP A 478 -17.15 -27.58 -35.89
CA ASP A 478 -15.88 -27.24 -35.27
C ASP A 478 -15.42 -25.77 -35.55
N SER A 479 -16.37 -24.90 -35.87
CA SER A 479 -16.09 -23.50 -36.20
C SER A 479 -17.15 -22.56 -35.66
N ILE A 480 -16.79 -21.30 -35.53
CA ILE A 480 -17.68 -20.18 -35.26
C ILE A 480 -17.52 -19.11 -36.35
N VAL A 481 -18.55 -18.30 -36.55
CA VAL A 481 -18.49 -17.12 -37.41
C VAL A 481 -18.71 -15.85 -36.59
N VAL A 482 -17.83 -14.87 -36.75
CA VAL A 482 -17.94 -13.55 -36.15
C VAL A 482 -18.66 -12.62 -37.12
N ARG A 483 -19.78 -12.05 -36.72
CA ARG A 483 -20.59 -11.14 -37.54
C ARG A 483 -20.44 -9.69 -37.19
N GLU A 484 -20.31 -9.39 -35.88
CA GLU A 484 -20.18 -8.02 -35.40
C GLU A 484 -19.08 -7.91 -34.35
N ILE A 485 -18.42 -6.78 -34.34
CA ILE A 485 -17.40 -6.40 -33.34
C ILE A 485 -17.73 -5.02 -32.76
N PRO A 486 -17.20 -4.64 -31.58
CA PRO A 486 -17.32 -3.27 -31.09
C PRO A 486 -16.74 -2.27 -32.10
N GLY A 487 -17.50 -1.24 -32.44
CA GLY A 487 -17.12 -0.25 -33.48
C GLY A 487 -15.79 0.46 -33.17
N ILE A 488 -15.46 0.61 -31.88
CA ILE A 488 -14.15 1.18 -31.43
C ILE A 488 -12.96 0.29 -31.83
N LEU A 489 -13.19 -0.99 -32.13
CA LEU A 489 -12.18 -2.00 -32.49
C LEU A 489 -12.17 -2.32 -34.00
N SER A 490 -12.79 -1.49 -34.83
CA SER A 490 -12.95 -1.73 -36.27
C SER A 490 -11.64 -1.94 -37.06
N GLY A 491 -10.50 -1.53 -36.52
CA GLY A 491 -9.17 -1.67 -37.15
C GLY A 491 -8.33 -2.83 -36.62
N CYS A 492 -8.86 -3.70 -35.75
CA CYS A 492 -8.12 -4.80 -35.16
C CYS A 492 -8.20 -6.10 -35.97
N ASP A 493 -7.30 -7.06 -35.64
CA ASP A 493 -7.41 -8.44 -36.11
C ASP A 493 -8.56 -9.16 -35.38
N VAL A 494 -9.68 -9.34 -36.07
CA VAL A 494 -10.90 -9.91 -35.52
C VAL A 494 -10.71 -11.33 -35.00
N LYS A 495 -9.86 -12.14 -35.68
CA LYS A 495 -9.61 -13.53 -35.28
C LYS A 495 -8.87 -13.58 -33.95
N ILE A 496 -7.78 -12.84 -33.83
CA ILE A 496 -6.97 -12.79 -32.60
C ILE A 496 -7.77 -12.20 -31.44
N LEU A 497 -8.48 -11.08 -31.66
CA LEU A 497 -9.35 -10.46 -30.66
C LEU A 497 -10.39 -11.47 -30.12
N THR A 498 -11.08 -12.17 -31.01
CA THR A 498 -12.15 -13.10 -30.62
C THR A 498 -11.58 -14.26 -29.81
N LEU A 499 -10.47 -14.86 -30.23
CA LEU A 499 -9.81 -15.95 -29.51
C LEU A 499 -9.34 -15.51 -28.12
N ASP A 500 -8.74 -14.34 -28.00
CA ASP A 500 -8.27 -13.80 -26.71
C ASP A 500 -9.43 -13.56 -25.73
N ILE A 501 -10.57 -13.07 -26.21
CA ILE A 501 -11.76 -12.86 -25.37
C ILE A 501 -12.39 -14.20 -24.95
N ILE A 502 -12.51 -15.15 -25.86
CA ILE A 502 -13.04 -16.49 -25.56
C ILE A 502 -12.16 -17.19 -24.52
N ASN A 503 -10.83 -17.21 -24.71
CA ASN A 503 -9.90 -17.81 -23.76
C ASN A 503 -9.99 -17.13 -22.38
N GLU A 504 -10.05 -15.79 -22.32
CA GLU A 504 -10.18 -15.06 -21.05
C GLU A 504 -11.48 -15.41 -20.31
N LEU A 505 -12.58 -15.62 -21.03
CA LEU A 505 -13.87 -16.00 -20.44
C LEU A 505 -13.87 -17.45 -19.95
N ILE A 506 -13.25 -18.37 -20.68
CA ILE A 506 -13.14 -19.78 -20.29
C ILE A 506 -12.25 -19.94 -19.05
N GLU A 507 -11.06 -19.33 -19.04
CA GLU A 507 -10.11 -19.41 -17.93
C GLU A 507 -10.65 -18.84 -16.61
N ASN A 508 -11.60 -17.91 -16.66
CA ASN A 508 -12.07 -17.16 -15.50
C ASN A 508 -13.54 -17.43 -15.14
N ASN A 509 -14.15 -18.52 -15.64
CA ASN A 509 -15.58 -18.78 -15.47
C ASN A 509 -15.97 -19.07 -14.01
N ASP A 510 -15.11 -19.70 -13.20
CA ASP A 510 -15.50 -20.28 -11.91
C ASP A 510 -15.08 -19.52 -10.65
N SER A 511 -14.30 -18.43 -10.73
CA SER A 511 -13.65 -17.91 -9.53
C SER A 511 -13.63 -16.39 -9.32
N LYS A 512 -14.18 -15.58 -10.23
CA LYS A 512 -14.04 -14.11 -10.17
C LYS A 512 -15.38 -13.39 -10.20
N SER A 513 -15.43 -12.21 -9.57
CA SER A 513 -16.60 -11.34 -9.65
C SER A 513 -16.84 -10.91 -11.11
N VAL A 514 -18.11 -10.70 -11.50
CA VAL A 514 -18.49 -10.22 -12.83
C VAL A 514 -17.70 -8.96 -13.23
N GLU A 515 -17.43 -8.10 -12.27
CA GLU A 515 -16.67 -6.87 -12.48
C GLU A 515 -15.19 -7.13 -12.82
N GLU A 516 -14.55 -8.15 -12.22
CA GLU A 516 -13.17 -8.53 -12.55
C GLU A 516 -13.07 -9.11 -13.96
N GLN A 517 -14.07 -9.86 -14.37
CA GLN A 517 -14.15 -10.40 -15.73
C GLN A 517 -14.33 -9.28 -16.75
N ILE A 518 -15.23 -8.32 -16.50
CA ILE A 518 -15.41 -7.13 -17.35
C ILE A 518 -14.10 -6.38 -17.52
N ASN A 519 -13.39 -6.08 -16.41
CA ASN A 519 -12.14 -5.34 -16.48
C ASN A 519 -11.05 -6.05 -17.29
N LYS A 520 -10.96 -7.39 -17.19
CA LYS A 520 -9.99 -8.18 -17.96
C LYS A 520 -10.32 -8.21 -19.45
N VAL A 521 -11.58 -8.43 -19.78
CA VAL A 521 -12.04 -8.38 -21.17
C VAL A 521 -11.81 -6.98 -21.75
N CYS A 522 -12.16 -5.92 -21.04
CA CYS A 522 -11.89 -4.54 -21.46
C CYS A 522 -10.38 -4.29 -21.70
N SER A 523 -9.51 -4.81 -20.83
CA SER A 523 -8.06 -4.67 -20.98
C SER A 523 -7.55 -5.37 -22.25
N LYS A 524 -8.02 -6.61 -22.51
CA LYS A 524 -7.69 -7.31 -23.75
C LYS A 524 -8.17 -6.56 -24.99
N MET A 525 -9.41 -6.10 -24.98
CA MET A 525 -9.99 -5.32 -26.06
C MET A 525 -9.23 -4.01 -26.31
N ALA A 526 -8.81 -3.32 -25.26
CA ALA A 526 -8.07 -2.05 -25.36
C ALA A 526 -6.67 -2.25 -25.96
N CYS A 527 -5.98 -3.33 -25.63
CA CYS A 527 -4.70 -3.68 -26.25
C CYS A 527 -4.82 -3.89 -27.77
N HIS A 528 -5.92 -4.47 -28.24
CA HIS A 528 -6.16 -4.65 -29.68
C HIS A 528 -6.57 -3.35 -30.40
N GLY A 529 -7.29 -2.46 -29.71
CA GLY A 529 -7.79 -1.18 -30.26
C GLY A 529 -6.81 -0.02 -30.15
N SER A 530 -5.65 -0.20 -29.50
CA SER A 530 -4.72 0.90 -29.26
C SER A 530 -3.85 1.23 -30.49
N ILE A 531 -3.42 2.49 -30.59
CA ILE A 531 -2.45 2.93 -31.59
C ILE A 531 -1.16 2.13 -31.37
N ARG A 532 -0.67 1.45 -32.42
CA ARG A 532 0.59 0.71 -32.33
C ARG A 532 1.76 1.65 -32.08
N ALA A 533 2.69 1.25 -31.24
CA ALA A 533 3.96 1.94 -31.08
C ALA A 533 4.65 2.03 -32.45
N GLY A 534 5.23 3.20 -32.77
CA GLY A 534 5.90 3.44 -34.06
C GLY A 534 5.04 4.14 -35.12
N ARG A 535 3.76 4.48 -34.84
CA ARG A 535 2.98 5.33 -35.75
C ARG A 535 3.39 6.78 -35.60
N GLU A 536 3.72 7.41 -36.70
CA GLU A 536 3.90 8.87 -36.80
C GLU A 536 2.56 9.58 -36.67
N MET A 537 2.49 10.60 -35.81
CA MET A 537 1.31 11.41 -35.55
C MET A 537 1.55 12.86 -35.97
N GLN A 538 0.55 13.50 -36.55
CA GLN A 538 0.56 14.95 -36.78
C GLN A 538 0.34 15.71 -35.47
N ILE A 539 0.76 16.98 -35.43
CA ILE A 539 0.64 17.83 -34.22
C ILE A 539 -0.79 17.92 -33.73
N ASP A 540 -1.76 18.02 -34.64
CA ASP A 540 -3.18 18.09 -34.32
C ASP A 540 -3.69 16.77 -33.70
N GLU A 541 -3.24 15.61 -34.22
CA GLU A 541 -3.57 14.30 -33.65
C GLU A 541 -2.98 14.14 -32.24
N MET A 542 -1.74 14.62 -32.02
CA MET A 542 -1.10 14.61 -30.71
C MET A 542 -1.86 15.48 -29.70
N ASN A 543 -2.25 16.70 -30.11
CA ASN A 543 -3.05 17.58 -29.26
C ASN A 543 -4.43 16.99 -28.97
N ASP A 544 -5.09 16.36 -29.94
CA ASP A 544 -6.36 15.66 -29.72
C ASP A 544 -6.22 14.52 -28.71
N LEU A 545 -5.12 13.78 -28.77
CA LEU A 545 -4.82 12.74 -27.76
C LEU A 545 -4.65 13.35 -26.38
N LEU A 546 -3.90 14.46 -26.21
CA LEU A 546 -3.73 15.15 -24.95
C LEU A 546 -5.08 15.64 -24.38
N ARG A 547 -5.94 16.24 -25.19
CA ARG A 547 -7.29 16.67 -24.77
C ARG A 547 -8.17 15.49 -24.35
N LYS A 548 -8.10 14.37 -25.09
CA LYS A 548 -8.79 13.14 -24.70
C LYS A 548 -8.26 12.59 -23.38
N MET A 549 -6.96 12.64 -23.15
CA MET A 549 -6.38 12.25 -21.85
C MET A 549 -6.92 13.12 -20.71
N GLU A 550 -7.00 14.43 -20.90
CA GLU A 550 -7.51 15.37 -19.87
C GLU A 550 -8.98 15.12 -19.52
N SER A 551 -9.78 14.69 -20.50
CA SER A 551 -11.19 14.38 -20.30
C SER A 551 -11.45 12.93 -19.83
N THR A 552 -10.45 12.04 -19.95
CA THR A 552 -10.60 10.62 -19.60
C THR A 552 -10.19 10.39 -18.15
N PRO A 553 -11.06 9.78 -17.33
CA PRO A 553 -10.69 9.40 -15.96
C PRO A 553 -9.45 8.51 -15.96
N PHE A 554 -8.54 8.77 -15.00
CA PHE A 554 -7.36 7.93 -14.75
C PHE A 554 -6.37 7.81 -15.92
N SER A 555 -6.39 8.74 -16.85
CA SER A 555 -5.50 8.76 -18.03
C SER A 555 -4.01 8.83 -17.70
N GLY A 556 -3.64 9.21 -16.46
CA GLY A 556 -2.25 9.21 -15.99
C GLY A 556 -1.58 7.84 -15.89
N GLN A 557 -2.33 6.75 -16.12
CA GLN A 557 -1.84 5.37 -16.05
C GLN A 557 -2.45 4.48 -17.13
N CYS A 558 -1.64 3.56 -17.67
CA CYS A 558 -2.16 2.48 -18.54
C CYS A 558 -2.85 1.38 -17.72
N ASN A 559 -3.49 0.45 -18.41
CA ASN A 559 -4.20 -0.69 -17.80
C ASN A 559 -3.29 -1.62 -16.97
N HIS A 560 -1.97 -1.56 -17.21
CA HIS A 560 -0.95 -2.33 -16.52
C HIS A 560 -0.31 -1.57 -15.34
N GLY A 561 -0.84 -0.38 -14.98
CA GLY A 561 -0.33 0.44 -13.86
C GLY A 561 0.98 1.19 -14.16
N ARG A 562 1.40 1.30 -15.42
CA ARG A 562 2.53 2.13 -15.82
C ARG A 562 2.06 3.56 -16.04
N PRO A 563 2.87 4.58 -15.69
CA PRO A 563 2.53 5.97 -16.01
C PRO A 563 2.42 6.13 -17.52
N THR A 564 1.40 6.85 -17.97
CA THR A 564 1.20 7.22 -19.37
C THR A 564 1.97 8.48 -19.73
N TYR A 565 2.36 9.28 -18.74
CA TYR A 565 3.20 10.46 -18.94
C TYR A 565 4.10 10.73 -17.73
N VAL A 566 5.16 11.51 -17.98
CA VAL A 566 6.11 12.00 -16.98
C VAL A 566 6.25 13.50 -17.16
N GLU A 567 6.15 14.26 -16.06
CA GLU A 567 6.34 15.71 -16.02
C GLU A 567 7.77 16.03 -15.56
N LEU A 568 8.45 16.92 -16.26
CA LEU A 568 9.74 17.49 -15.92
C LEU A 568 9.57 19.00 -15.75
N LYS A 569 9.61 19.49 -14.51
CA LYS A 569 9.49 20.92 -14.21
C LYS A 569 10.75 21.67 -14.66
N LEU A 570 10.58 22.92 -15.02
CA LEU A 570 11.70 23.79 -15.46
C LEU A 570 12.86 23.81 -14.44
N ASN A 571 12.55 23.88 -13.16
CA ASN A 571 13.55 23.81 -12.09
C ASN A 571 14.36 22.51 -12.08
N ASP A 572 13.72 21.37 -12.40
CA ASP A 572 14.40 20.07 -12.46
C ASP A 572 15.31 19.99 -13.69
N ILE A 573 14.85 20.56 -14.79
CA ILE A 573 15.64 20.68 -16.03
C ILE A 573 16.85 21.59 -15.79
N GLU A 574 16.67 22.76 -15.17
CA GLU A 574 17.77 23.69 -14.85
C GLU A 574 18.84 23.06 -13.94
N ARG A 575 18.41 22.23 -12.96
CA ARG A 575 19.34 21.45 -12.11
C ARG A 575 20.17 20.45 -12.91
N LEU A 576 19.60 19.80 -13.92
CA LEU A 576 20.35 18.89 -14.80
C LEU A 576 21.49 19.59 -15.55
N PHE A 577 21.33 20.88 -15.84
CA PHE A 577 22.34 21.72 -16.48
C PHE A 577 23.21 22.51 -15.49
N GLY A 578 23.06 22.28 -14.18
CA GLY A 578 23.84 22.95 -13.15
C GLY A 578 23.57 24.46 -13.06
N ARG A 579 22.40 24.95 -13.49
CA ARG A 579 22.04 26.38 -13.46
C ARG A 579 21.40 26.83 -12.15
N LYS A 580 21.05 25.91 -11.25
CA LYS A 580 20.57 26.15 -9.86
C LYS A 580 21.06 25.07 -8.93
#